data_7e7f5c8d10feab3cdddbc585f50d109e
#
_entry.id   7e7f5c8d10feab3cdddbc585f50d109e
#
_cell.length_a   1.000
_cell.length_b   1.000
_cell.length_c   1.000
_cell.angle_alpha   90.00
_cell.angle_beta   90.00
_cell.angle_gamma   90.00
#
_symmetry.space_group_name_H-M   'P 1'
#
loop_
_entity.id
_entity.type
_entity.pdbx_description
1 polymer ?
#
loop_
_entity_poly.entity_id
_entity_poly.type
_entity_poly.pdbx_seq_one_letter_code
_entity_poly.pdbx_strand_id
1 'polypeptide(L)'
;VNTARLLYRDFVNTFGNVLFAVSLFVVWGLLTLIGVVVDQGQDPSIYFQSYAAPIARAILRLNFDNMYHSPWYVGIIGLILLSLTVCTFKRVIPARLPPLHPVKVEKIPLHASFEVEGDAGDVRRRIGEFFRSRGWLMRERTLGGVEWSFADKHNWARRGVLVAHIGFVIIAAGTTLYWARGFSGDIAIPTGQTMQIPRTHALIRLDSFGYKIAPIMTKSGMVYQPIDYVSHVTVTGNDGMPKRMTVRVNHPINVDGTLYYQASYGFGIRFAVTHNGANVASLSDRTLLEGDSFDIPGSGRSVLYERFAPTIDRQTGMPTADPRVNDPAVVLAVSQAGNPLGEALVPLRSSVDLGDGWRVTPQQYVLYSGFQYRYDPGIPLVGIGAFVLLAGLIISFYLLPARLYIRVDEERPRRVRVGAAATTVKGYDVFENEFGRLMVALREEMGGSLHREVVENAVG
;
A
#
# COMPACT_ATOMS: atom_id res chain seq x y z
N VAL A 1 -16.54 -43.14 -7.31
CA VAL A 1 -17.25 -42.08 -6.53
C VAL A 1 -16.41 -41.56 -5.35
N ASN A 2 -15.41 -42.37 -4.88
CA ASN A 2 -14.66 -42.00 -3.69
C ASN A 2 -13.48 -41.03 -3.92
N THR A 3 -12.83 -41.08 -5.08
CA THR A 3 -11.61 -40.29 -5.32
C THR A 3 -11.91 -38.79 -5.41
N ALA A 4 -12.97 -38.37 -6.09
CA ALA A 4 -13.36 -36.95 -6.17
C ALA A 4 -13.75 -36.37 -4.80
N ARG A 5 -14.43 -37.15 -3.96
CA ARG A 5 -14.76 -36.74 -2.58
C ARG A 5 -13.52 -36.63 -1.68
N LEU A 6 -12.55 -37.51 -1.85
CA LEU A 6 -11.29 -37.47 -1.11
C LEU A 6 -10.50 -36.21 -1.51
N LEU A 7 -10.32 -35.99 -2.80
CA LEU A 7 -9.64 -34.79 -3.32
C LEU A 7 -10.32 -33.49 -2.85
N TYR A 8 -11.65 -33.40 -2.92
CA TYR A 8 -12.41 -32.24 -2.42
C TYR A 8 -12.19 -32.03 -0.92
N ARG A 9 -12.24 -33.11 -0.13
CA ARG A 9 -12.02 -33.04 1.32
C ARG A 9 -10.60 -32.55 1.65
N ASP A 10 -9.61 -33.07 0.95
CA ASP A 10 -8.21 -32.72 1.16
C ASP A 10 -7.94 -31.27 0.71
N PHE A 11 -8.52 -30.83 -0.41
CA PHE A 11 -8.51 -29.44 -0.85
C PHE A 11 -9.11 -28.50 0.23
N VAL A 12 -10.33 -28.77 0.69
CA VAL A 12 -10.99 -27.95 1.70
C VAL A 12 -10.24 -27.97 3.03
N ASN A 13 -9.59 -29.09 3.38
CA ASN A 13 -8.79 -29.18 4.60
C ASN A 13 -7.52 -28.35 4.49
N THR A 14 -6.81 -28.41 3.38
CA THR A 14 -5.58 -27.65 3.15
C THR A 14 -5.86 -26.15 3.10
N PHE A 15 -6.74 -25.70 2.22
CA PHE A 15 -7.06 -24.27 2.04
C PHE A 15 -7.86 -23.67 3.20
N GLY A 16 -8.59 -24.49 3.96
CA GLY A 16 -9.28 -24.05 5.19
C GLY A 16 -8.40 -24.13 6.44
N ASN A 17 -7.10 -24.43 6.33
CA ASN A 17 -6.17 -24.48 7.44
C ASN A 17 -5.57 -23.09 7.68
N VAL A 18 -5.67 -22.60 8.92
CA VAL A 18 -5.14 -21.29 9.33
C VAL A 18 -3.62 -21.23 9.20
N LEU A 19 -2.90 -22.29 9.55
CA LEU A 19 -1.43 -22.33 9.41
C LEU A 19 -1.01 -22.21 7.94
N PHE A 20 -1.73 -22.87 7.02
CA PHE A 20 -1.47 -22.76 5.59
C PHE A 20 -1.69 -21.32 5.10
N ALA A 21 -2.80 -20.66 5.52
CA ALA A 21 -3.06 -19.27 5.19
C ALA A 21 -1.96 -18.33 5.72
N VAL A 22 -1.56 -18.51 6.98
CA VAL A 22 -0.48 -17.71 7.61
C VAL A 22 0.84 -17.92 6.87
N SER A 23 1.18 -19.17 6.50
CA SER A 23 2.40 -19.46 5.73
C SER A 23 2.41 -18.73 4.39
N LEU A 24 1.27 -18.69 3.67
CA LEU A 24 1.15 -17.94 2.41
C LEU A 24 1.37 -16.44 2.63
N PHE A 25 0.82 -15.85 3.70
CA PHE A 25 1.04 -14.45 4.03
C PHE A 25 2.50 -14.14 4.38
N VAL A 26 3.17 -15.03 5.12
CA VAL A 26 4.60 -14.87 5.45
C VAL A 26 5.44 -14.91 4.17
N VAL A 27 5.21 -15.90 3.30
CA VAL A 27 5.92 -16.01 2.02
C VAL A 27 5.68 -14.77 1.16
N TRP A 28 4.42 -14.35 1.02
CA TRP A 28 4.05 -13.13 0.28
C TRP A 28 4.72 -11.88 0.84
N GLY A 29 4.75 -11.72 2.17
CA GLY A 29 5.40 -10.59 2.83
C GLY A 29 6.90 -10.56 2.59
N LEU A 30 7.60 -11.71 2.71
CA LEU A 30 9.04 -11.82 2.44
C LEU A 30 9.36 -11.49 0.97
N LEU A 31 8.57 -11.99 0.04
CA LEU A 31 8.73 -11.67 -1.37
C LEU A 31 8.50 -10.18 -1.64
N THR A 32 7.47 -9.58 -1.02
CA THR A 32 7.20 -8.14 -1.15
C THR A 32 8.39 -7.30 -0.66
N LEU A 33 9.05 -7.70 0.43
CA LEU A 33 10.28 -7.03 0.90
C LEU A 33 11.40 -7.09 -0.12
N ILE A 34 11.57 -8.22 -0.83
CA ILE A 34 12.56 -8.32 -1.91
C ILE A 34 12.22 -7.32 -3.02
N GLY A 35 10.94 -7.20 -3.40
CA GLY A 35 10.50 -6.26 -4.45
C GLY A 35 10.61 -4.78 -4.07
N VAL A 36 10.69 -4.46 -2.78
CA VAL A 36 10.98 -3.09 -2.31
C VAL A 36 12.47 -2.77 -2.42
N VAL A 37 13.34 -3.76 -2.26
CA VAL A 37 14.80 -3.59 -2.32
C VAL A 37 15.31 -3.57 -3.76
N VAL A 38 14.70 -4.37 -4.64
CA VAL A 38 15.06 -4.41 -6.06
C VAL A 38 14.29 -3.33 -6.80
N ASP A 39 15.01 -2.41 -7.45
CA ASP A 39 14.39 -1.38 -8.29
C ASP A 39 13.52 -2.02 -9.37
N GLN A 40 12.30 -1.52 -9.52
CA GLN A 40 11.32 -2.11 -10.43
C GLN A 40 11.31 -1.39 -11.78
N GLY A 41 11.21 -2.15 -12.87
CA GLY A 41 11.00 -1.62 -14.22
C GLY A 41 12.19 -0.87 -14.84
N GLN A 42 13.40 -1.11 -14.35
CA GLN A 42 14.62 -0.51 -14.90
C GLN A 42 15.12 -1.28 -16.14
N ASP A 43 15.95 -0.61 -16.93
CA ASP A 43 16.65 -1.29 -18.03
C ASP A 43 17.51 -2.44 -17.51
N PRO A 44 17.55 -3.61 -18.19
CA PRO A 44 18.35 -4.75 -17.78
C PRO A 44 19.83 -4.44 -17.51
N SER A 45 20.41 -3.48 -18.22
CA SER A 45 21.83 -3.07 -18.04
C SER A 45 22.09 -2.50 -16.66
N ILE A 46 21.11 -1.81 -16.05
CA ILE A 46 21.24 -1.18 -14.72
C ILE A 46 21.43 -2.26 -13.64
N TYR A 47 20.73 -3.39 -13.76
CA TYR A 47 20.89 -4.50 -12.80
C TYR A 47 22.30 -5.12 -12.88
N PHE A 48 22.90 -5.20 -14.07
CA PHE A 48 24.29 -5.67 -14.22
C PHE A 48 25.34 -4.66 -13.72
N GLN A 49 24.98 -3.37 -13.65
CA GLN A 49 25.86 -2.34 -13.06
C GLN A 49 25.73 -2.32 -11.52
N SER A 50 24.54 -2.57 -10.98
CA SER A 50 24.25 -2.47 -9.56
C SER A 50 24.50 -3.76 -8.78
N TYR A 51 24.41 -4.91 -9.42
CA TYR A 51 24.54 -6.24 -8.81
C TYR A 51 25.58 -7.11 -9.52
N ALA A 52 26.17 -8.05 -8.78
CA ALA A 52 27.05 -9.07 -9.39
C ALA A 52 26.27 -9.86 -10.47
N ALA A 53 26.93 -10.22 -11.56
CA ALA A 53 26.31 -10.84 -12.73
C ALA A 53 25.43 -12.09 -12.47
N PRO A 54 25.74 -12.97 -11.48
CA PRO A 54 24.82 -14.07 -11.13
C PRO A 54 23.50 -13.57 -10.51
N ILE A 55 23.57 -12.53 -9.67
CA ILE A 55 22.42 -11.93 -9.00
C ILE A 55 21.56 -11.19 -10.01
N ALA A 56 22.14 -10.34 -10.87
CA ALA A 56 21.43 -9.63 -11.93
C ALA A 56 20.68 -10.61 -12.85
N ARG A 57 21.31 -11.70 -13.25
CA ARG A 57 20.66 -12.77 -14.03
C ARG A 57 19.52 -13.44 -13.29
N ALA A 58 19.64 -13.67 -11.99
CA ALA A 58 18.57 -14.23 -11.18
C ALA A 58 17.38 -13.27 -11.07
N ILE A 59 17.63 -11.97 -10.84
CA ILE A 59 16.61 -10.92 -10.80
C ILE A 59 15.79 -10.94 -12.09
N LEU A 60 16.44 -10.85 -13.25
CA LEU A 60 15.76 -10.81 -14.54
C LEU A 60 15.07 -12.14 -14.89
N ARG A 61 15.71 -13.28 -14.61
CA ARG A 61 15.14 -14.60 -14.94
C ARG A 61 13.92 -14.97 -14.11
N LEU A 62 13.87 -14.49 -12.86
CA LEU A 62 12.75 -14.73 -11.95
C LEU A 62 11.72 -13.60 -11.97
N ASN A 63 11.88 -12.60 -12.85
CA ASN A 63 11.04 -11.41 -12.93
C ASN A 63 10.95 -10.64 -11.61
N PHE A 64 12.05 -10.54 -10.86
CA PHE A 64 12.12 -9.68 -9.68
C PHE A 64 12.22 -8.20 -10.04
N ASP A 65 12.66 -7.88 -11.26
CA ASP A 65 12.65 -6.55 -11.88
C ASP A 65 11.22 -6.04 -12.17
N ASN A 66 10.27 -6.94 -12.34
CA ASN A 66 8.84 -6.62 -12.53
C ASN A 66 7.98 -7.56 -11.67
N MET A 67 8.35 -7.69 -10.41
CA MET A 67 7.84 -8.69 -9.48
C MET A 67 6.33 -8.60 -9.29
N TYR A 68 5.81 -7.40 -9.10
CA TYR A 68 4.39 -7.18 -8.79
C TYR A 68 3.45 -7.57 -9.94
N HIS A 69 3.96 -7.69 -11.17
CA HIS A 69 3.23 -8.17 -12.34
C HIS A 69 3.60 -9.60 -12.74
N SER A 70 4.52 -10.24 -12.03
CA SER A 70 4.94 -11.60 -12.34
C SER A 70 3.80 -12.62 -12.09
N PRO A 71 3.66 -13.66 -12.95
CA PRO A 71 2.59 -14.65 -12.80
C PRO A 71 2.63 -15.39 -11.46
N TRP A 72 3.81 -15.65 -10.93
CA TRP A 72 3.95 -16.35 -9.65
C TRP A 72 3.55 -15.48 -8.46
N TYR A 73 3.83 -14.16 -8.47
CA TYR A 73 3.41 -13.23 -7.41
C TYR A 73 1.89 -13.05 -7.39
N VAL A 74 1.29 -12.84 -8.57
CA VAL A 74 -0.17 -12.80 -8.74
C VAL A 74 -0.81 -14.13 -8.34
N GLY A 75 -0.16 -15.26 -8.66
CA GLY A 75 -0.58 -16.59 -8.25
C GLY A 75 -0.64 -16.77 -6.73
N ILE A 76 0.35 -16.27 -5.98
CA ILE A 76 0.35 -16.31 -4.51
C ILE A 76 -0.82 -15.50 -3.95
N ILE A 77 -1.09 -14.32 -4.48
CA ILE A 77 -2.27 -13.51 -4.08
C ILE A 77 -3.56 -14.28 -4.34
N GLY A 78 -3.67 -14.94 -5.49
CA GLY A 78 -4.80 -15.82 -5.83
C GLY A 78 -4.97 -16.97 -4.83
N LEU A 79 -3.88 -17.62 -4.42
CA LEU A 79 -3.90 -18.69 -3.40
C LEU A 79 -4.32 -18.15 -2.02
N ILE A 80 -3.87 -16.96 -1.65
CA ILE A 80 -4.29 -16.28 -0.42
C ILE A 80 -5.80 -16.02 -0.45
N LEU A 81 -6.32 -15.44 -1.53
CA LEU A 81 -7.76 -15.16 -1.69
C LEU A 81 -8.58 -16.44 -1.66
N LEU A 82 -8.11 -17.51 -2.29
CA LEU A 82 -8.74 -18.82 -2.26
C LEU A 82 -8.78 -19.40 -0.85
N SER A 83 -7.65 -19.38 -0.15
CA SER A 83 -7.56 -19.86 1.24
C SER A 83 -8.47 -19.05 2.18
N LEU A 84 -8.48 -17.73 2.03
CA LEU A 84 -9.34 -16.82 2.79
C LEU A 84 -10.83 -17.13 2.53
N THR A 85 -11.21 -17.39 1.29
CA THR A 85 -12.57 -17.76 0.90
C THR A 85 -12.97 -19.09 1.53
N VAL A 86 -12.16 -20.14 1.36
CA VAL A 86 -12.44 -21.47 1.94
C VAL A 86 -12.51 -21.40 3.46
N CYS A 87 -11.59 -20.67 4.11
CA CYS A 87 -11.59 -20.48 5.56
C CYS A 87 -12.86 -19.76 6.03
N THR A 88 -13.32 -18.75 5.30
CA THR A 88 -14.55 -18.01 5.61
C THR A 88 -15.77 -18.93 5.63
N PHE A 89 -15.95 -19.72 4.59
CA PHE A 89 -17.11 -20.63 4.50
C PHE A 89 -17.00 -21.83 5.46
N LYS A 90 -15.79 -22.33 5.70
CA LYS A 90 -15.61 -23.51 6.58
C LYS A 90 -15.61 -23.19 8.07
N ARG A 91 -15.07 -22.05 8.48
CA ARG A 91 -14.82 -21.73 9.89
C ARG A 91 -15.53 -20.48 10.39
N VAL A 92 -15.53 -19.39 9.59
CA VAL A 92 -15.99 -18.08 10.07
C VAL A 92 -17.52 -18.00 10.09
N ILE A 93 -18.16 -18.33 8.99
CA ILE A 93 -19.63 -18.28 8.89
C ILE A 93 -20.30 -19.31 9.81
N PRO A 94 -19.84 -20.58 9.88
CA PRO A 94 -20.46 -21.59 10.76
C PRO A 94 -20.20 -21.39 12.24
N ALA A 95 -19.25 -20.53 12.63
CA ALA A 95 -18.91 -20.31 14.03
C ALA A 95 -20.12 -19.84 14.83
N ARG A 96 -20.60 -20.69 15.76
CA ARG A 96 -21.74 -20.41 16.66
C ARG A 96 -21.28 -20.50 18.09
N LEU A 97 -21.94 -19.74 18.98
CA LEU A 97 -21.79 -20.01 20.40
C LEU A 97 -22.35 -21.41 20.71
N PRO A 98 -21.78 -22.11 21.70
CA PRO A 98 -22.34 -23.35 22.17
C PRO A 98 -23.84 -23.16 22.41
N PRO A 99 -24.68 -24.13 22.01
CA PRO A 99 -26.10 -24.06 22.27
C PRO A 99 -26.36 -23.95 23.79
N LEU A 100 -27.51 -23.39 24.14
CA LEU A 100 -27.94 -23.31 25.51
C LEU A 100 -28.35 -24.72 25.97
N HIS A 101 -27.45 -25.41 26.66
CA HIS A 101 -27.72 -26.73 27.27
C HIS A 101 -27.63 -26.62 28.78
N PRO A 102 -28.32 -27.49 29.53
CA PRO A 102 -27.99 -27.66 30.93
C PRO A 102 -26.56 -28.15 31.05
N VAL A 103 -25.71 -27.37 31.70
CA VAL A 103 -24.32 -27.71 31.94
C VAL A 103 -24.10 -27.93 33.41
N LYS A 104 -23.14 -28.81 33.74
CA LYS A 104 -22.62 -28.86 35.11
C LYS A 104 -21.65 -27.68 35.23
N VAL A 105 -22.05 -26.67 36.02
CA VAL A 105 -21.29 -25.41 36.22
C VAL A 105 -19.84 -25.75 36.61
N GLU A 106 -19.63 -26.71 37.48
CA GLU A 106 -18.33 -27.14 38.01
C GLU A 106 -17.44 -27.79 36.95
N LYS A 107 -17.97 -28.18 35.79
CA LYS A 107 -17.19 -28.79 34.69
C LYS A 107 -16.64 -27.76 33.71
N ILE A 108 -17.06 -26.51 33.81
CA ILE A 108 -16.54 -25.41 32.99
C ILE A 108 -15.30 -24.85 33.71
N PRO A 109 -14.17 -24.68 33.02
CA PRO A 109 -12.93 -24.22 33.67
C PRO A 109 -13.10 -22.92 34.45
N LEU A 110 -13.77 -21.93 33.85
CA LEU A 110 -14.13 -20.66 34.54
C LEU A 110 -15.46 -20.85 35.23
N HIS A 111 -15.44 -21.11 36.54
CA HIS A 111 -16.64 -21.17 37.35
C HIS A 111 -16.40 -20.60 38.75
N ALA A 112 -17.48 -20.15 39.35
CA ALA A 112 -17.48 -19.66 40.75
C ALA A 112 -18.82 -19.97 41.38
N SER A 113 -18.85 -20.12 42.69
CA SER A 113 -20.07 -20.26 43.47
C SER A 113 -19.99 -19.51 44.79
N PHE A 114 -21.11 -18.96 45.22
CA PHE A 114 -21.22 -18.29 46.52
C PHE A 114 -22.68 -18.37 47.02
N GLU A 115 -22.84 -18.20 48.32
CA GLU A 115 -24.14 -18.22 48.97
C GLU A 115 -24.66 -16.80 49.22
N VAL A 116 -25.97 -16.61 49.09
CA VAL A 116 -26.65 -15.35 49.32
C VAL A 116 -27.90 -15.60 50.17
N GLU A 117 -28.19 -14.72 51.12
CA GLU A 117 -29.42 -14.72 51.87
C GLU A 117 -30.51 -14.01 51.06
N GLY A 118 -31.66 -14.68 50.88
CA GLY A 118 -32.77 -14.12 50.14
C GLY A 118 -33.63 -15.16 49.46
N ASP A 119 -34.71 -14.72 48.84
CA ASP A 119 -35.57 -15.54 47.97
C ASP A 119 -34.90 -15.74 46.59
N ALA A 120 -34.98 -16.97 46.03
CA ALA A 120 -34.36 -17.30 44.75
C ALA A 120 -34.83 -16.41 43.59
N GLY A 121 -36.09 -15.99 43.57
CA GLY A 121 -36.66 -15.09 42.55
C GLY A 121 -36.08 -13.69 42.64
N ASP A 122 -35.97 -13.14 43.88
CA ASP A 122 -35.39 -11.81 44.11
C ASP A 122 -33.90 -11.77 43.78
N VAL A 123 -33.14 -12.79 44.20
CA VAL A 123 -31.71 -12.91 43.88
C VAL A 123 -31.49 -13.00 42.35
N ARG A 124 -32.32 -13.78 41.64
CA ARG A 124 -32.25 -13.89 40.19
C ARG A 124 -32.54 -12.55 39.49
N ARG A 125 -33.54 -11.81 39.95
CA ARG A 125 -33.89 -10.48 39.43
C ARG A 125 -32.70 -9.52 39.61
N ARG A 126 -32.13 -9.44 40.81
CA ARG A 126 -30.95 -8.60 41.11
C ARG A 126 -29.73 -8.96 40.27
N ILE A 127 -29.45 -10.25 40.07
CA ILE A 127 -28.40 -10.72 39.15
C ILE A 127 -28.67 -10.23 37.72
N GLY A 128 -29.91 -10.32 37.28
CA GLY A 128 -30.32 -9.79 35.96
C GLY A 128 -30.08 -8.29 35.81
N GLU A 129 -30.40 -7.49 36.82
CA GLU A 129 -30.15 -6.06 36.85
C GLU A 129 -28.64 -5.71 36.85
N PHE A 130 -27.85 -6.42 37.66
CA PHE A 130 -26.39 -6.30 37.71
C PHE A 130 -25.73 -6.47 36.34
N PHE A 131 -26.09 -7.52 35.61
CA PHE A 131 -25.51 -7.78 34.29
C PHE A 131 -26.03 -6.84 33.23
N ARG A 132 -27.33 -6.49 33.23
CA ARG A 132 -27.89 -5.53 32.28
C ARG A 132 -27.26 -4.15 32.42
N SER A 133 -27.03 -3.67 33.64
CA SER A 133 -26.38 -2.38 33.88
C SER A 133 -24.95 -2.31 33.33
N ARG A 134 -24.31 -3.46 33.18
CA ARG A 134 -22.93 -3.61 32.63
C ARG A 134 -22.91 -4.02 31.13
N GLY A 135 -24.05 -3.87 30.44
CA GLY A 135 -24.14 -4.11 29.00
C GLY A 135 -24.24 -5.57 28.58
N TRP A 136 -24.55 -6.48 29.49
CA TRP A 136 -24.78 -7.88 29.17
C TRP A 136 -26.22 -8.10 28.75
N LEU A 137 -26.45 -8.92 27.71
CA LEU A 137 -27.77 -9.33 27.26
C LEU A 137 -28.22 -10.56 28.07
N MET A 138 -29.19 -10.38 28.97
CA MET A 138 -29.75 -11.45 29.78
C MET A 138 -30.83 -12.21 29.05
N ARG A 139 -30.82 -13.52 29.21
CA ARG A 139 -31.85 -14.48 28.76
C ARG A 139 -32.12 -15.50 29.84
N GLU A 140 -33.35 -15.83 30.02
CA GLU A 140 -33.79 -16.86 30.97
C GLU A 140 -34.42 -18.02 30.21
N ARG A 141 -34.13 -19.25 30.63
CA ARG A 141 -34.70 -20.46 30.07
C ARG A 141 -34.75 -21.57 31.11
N THR A 142 -35.87 -22.29 31.08
CA THR A 142 -36.02 -23.53 31.82
C THR A 142 -35.47 -24.69 30.99
N LEU A 143 -34.44 -25.35 31.49
CA LEU A 143 -33.77 -26.49 30.85
C LEU A 143 -33.73 -27.67 31.83
N GLY A 144 -34.38 -28.79 31.46
CA GLY A 144 -34.45 -29.97 32.32
C GLY A 144 -35.16 -29.75 33.67
N GLY A 145 -36.13 -28.83 33.69
CA GLY A 145 -36.90 -28.49 34.91
C GLY A 145 -36.19 -27.47 35.82
N VAL A 146 -34.97 -27.00 35.44
CA VAL A 146 -34.19 -26.01 36.16
C VAL A 146 -34.20 -24.68 35.41
N GLU A 147 -34.36 -23.60 36.14
CA GLU A 147 -34.27 -22.24 35.59
C GLU A 147 -32.80 -21.78 35.48
N TRP A 148 -32.41 -21.38 34.28
CA TRP A 148 -31.10 -20.88 33.95
C TRP A 148 -31.18 -19.44 33.49
N SER A 149 -30.24 -18.61 33.95
CA SER A 149 -29.99 -17.29 33.40
C SER A 149 -28.69 -17.32 32.57
N PHE A 150 -28.74 -16.75 31.37
CA PHE A 150 -27.65 -16.66 30.45
C PHE A 150 -27.34 -15.18 30.22
N ALA A 151 -26.10 -14.79 30.37
CA ALA A 151 -25.63 -13.46 30.05
C ALA A 151 -24.65 -13.51 28.87
N ASP A 152 -25.03 -12.87 27.76
CA ASP A 152 -24.23 -12.79 26.55
C ASP A 152 -23.63 -11.37 26.40
N LYS A 153 -22.32 -11.28 26.14
CA LYS A 153 -21.63 -10.02 25.84
C LYS A 153 -20.91 -10.10 24.50
N HIS A 154 -21.00 -9.05 23.71
CA HIS A 154 -20.33 -8.90 22.41
C HIS A 154 -20.50 -10.10 21.44
N ASN A 155 -21.61 -10.81 21.52
CA ASN A 155 -21.84 -12.02 20.70
C ASN A 155 -21.71 -11.78 19.19
N TRP A 156 -22.04 -10.56 18.71
CA TRP A 156 -21.89 -10.12 17.33
C TRP A 156 -20.42 -9.97 16.89
N ALA A 157 -19.50 -9.71 17.84
CA ALA A 157 -18.07 -9.51 17.55
C ALA A 157 -17.36 -10.76 16.97
N ARG A 158 -17.99 -11.92 17.04
CA ARG A 158 -17.53 -13.13 16.32
C ARG A 158 -17.48 -12.93 14.82
N ARG A 159 -18.28 -12.00 14.29
CA ARG A 159 -18.30 -11.64 12.87
C ARG A 159 -17.17 -10.65 12.50
N GLY A 160 -16.36 -10.19 13.45
CA GLY A 160 -15.24 -9.29 13.19
C GLY A 160 -14.25 -9.88 12.17
N VAL A 161 -13.96 -11.17 12.25
CA VAL A 161 -13.11 -11.87 11.27
C VAL A 161 -13.74 -11.83 9.86
N LEU A 162 -15.06 -12.00 9.77
CA LEU A 162 -15.77 -11.90 8.48
C LEU A 162 -15.64 -10.49 7.89
N VAL A 163 -15.80 -9.46 8.73
CA VAL A 163 -15.63 -8.05 8.31
C VAL A 163 -14.20 -7.82 7.80
N ALA A 164 -13.17 -8.34 8.51
CA ALA A 164 -11.78 -8.24 8.04
C ALA A 164 -11.56 -8.95 6.70
N HIS A 165 -12.13 -10.14 6.51
CA HIS A 165 -12.05 -10.86 5.23
C HIS A 165 -12.74 -10.10 4.08
N ILE A 166 -13.88 -9.48 4.33
CA ILE A 166 -14.58 -8.63 3.35
C ILE A 166 -13.68 -7.43 2.98
N GLY A 167 -13.07 -6.77 3.97
CA GLY A 167 -12.10 -5.68 3.72
C GLY A 167 -10.97 -6.11 2.81
N PHE A 168 -10.39 -7.28 3.05
CA PHE A 168 -9.33 -7.83 2.20
C PHE A 168 -9.78 -8.10 0.76
N VAL A 169 -10.98 -8.63 0.57
CA VAL A 169 -11.56 -8.85 -0.77
C VAL A 169 -11.77 -7.53 -1.52
N ILE A 170 -12.24 -6.49 -0.82
CA ILE A 170 -12.42 -5.14 -1.41
C ILE A 170 -11.06 -4.56 -1.84
N ILE A 171 -10.00 -4.71 -1.01
CA ILE A 171 -8.63 -4.29 -1.38
C ILE A 171 -8.18 -5.02 -2.65
N ALA A 172 -8.36 -6.34 -2.69
CA ALA A 172 -7.99 -7.13 -3.86
C ALA A 172 -8.76 -6.71 -5.13
N ALA A 173 -10.05 -6.40 -5.00
CA ALA A 173 -10.86 -5.89 -6.11
C ALA A 173 -10.34 -4.51 -6.59
N GLY A 174 -9.98 -3.61 -5.67
CA GLY A 174 -9.38 -2.31 -6.02
C GLY A 174 -8.04 -2.47 -6.74
N THR A 175 -7.16 -3.34 -6.25
CA THR A 175 -5.88 -3.66 -6.90
C THR A 175 -6.08 -4.25 -8.29
N THR A 176 -7.04 -5.16 -8.44
CA THR A 176 -7.40 -5.74 -9.76
C THR A 176 -7.92 -4.67 -10.72
N LEU A 177 -8.71 -3.72 -10.23
CA LEU A 177 -9.22 -2.61 -11.05
C LEU A 177 -8.08 -1.70 -11.53
N TYR A 178 -7.10 -1.40 -10.65
CA TYR A 178 -5.88 -0.70 -11.08
C TYR A 178 -5.14 -1.49 -12.15
N TRP A 179 -4.91 -2.78 -11.93
CA TRP A 179 -4.21 -3.62 -12.91
C TRP A 179 -4.92 -3.68 -14.27
N ALA A 180 -6.27 -3.69 -14.28
CA ALA A 180 -7.07 -3.78 -15.50
C ALA A 180 -7.21 -2.45 -16.25
N ARG A 181 -7.23 -1.30 -15.54
CA ARG A 181 -7.57 0.02 -16.10
C ARG A 181 -6.60 1.13 -15.73
N GLY A 182 -5.76 0.92 -14.73
CA GLY A 182 -4.76 1.88 -14.31
C GLY A 182 -3.63 2.00 -15.33
N PHE A 183 -2.99 3.16 -15.29
CA PHE A 183 -1.77 3.41 -16.06
C PHE A 183 -0.93 4.49 -15.38
N SER A 184 0.35 4.47 -15.68
CA SER A 184 1.29 5.51 -15.30
C SER A 184 2.31 5.72 -16.40
N GLY A 185 3.02 6.81 -16.36
CA GLY A 185 4.11 7.11 -17.28
C GLY A 185 4.75 8.44 -16.95
N ASP A 186 5.78 8.76 -17.69
CA ASP A 186 6.53 10.00 -17.57
C ASP A 186 6.46 10.77 -18.89
N ILE A 187 6.46 12.09 -18.80
CA ILE A 187 6.49 12.97 -19.96
C ILE A 187 7.27 14.23 -19.64
N ALA A 188 8.17 14.61 -20.53
CA ALA A 188 8.93 15.85 -20.44
C ALA A 188 8.33 16.88 -21.38
N ILE A 189 7.94 18.05 -20.87
CA ILE A 189 7.30 19.12 -21.66
C ILE A 189 8.23 20.33 -21.63
N PRO A 190 8.77 20.75 -22.78
CA PRO A 190 9.50 22.00 -22.90
C PRO A 190 8.60 23.23 -22.66
N THR A 191 9.15 24.27 -22.06
CA THR A 191 8.41 25.52 -21.82
C THR A 191 7.86 26.09 -23.13
N GLY A 192 6.59 26.46 -23.10
CA GLY A 192 5.84 26.99 -24.24
C GLY A 192 5.21 25.92 -25.15
N GLN A 193 5.56 24.63 -24.97
CA GLN A 193 5.01 23.56 -25.79
C GLN A 193 3.76 22.94 -25.14
N THR A 194 2.89 22.39 -26.00
CA THR A 194 1.70 21.63 -25.62
C THR A 194 1.90 20.19 -26.04
N MET A 195 1.66 19.25 -25.11
CA MET A 195 1.73 17.83 -25.40
C MET A 195 0.44 17.12 -24.95
N GLN A 196 0.02 16.14 -25.74
CA GLN A 196 -1.05 15.23 -25.35
C GLN A 196 -0.48 14.16 -24.44
N ILE A 197 -1.16 13.93 -23.32
CA ILE A 197 -0.74 12.89 -22.37
C ILE A 197 -1.18 11.52 -22.90
N PRO A 198 -0.26 10.56 -23.03
CA PRO A 198 -0.59 9.23 -23.52
C PRO A 198 -1.71 8.57 -22.72
N ARG A 199 -2.59 7.83 -23.40
CA ARG A 199 -3.76 7.15 -22.85
C ARG A 199 -4.84 8.05 -22.24
N THR A 200 -4.72 9.39 -22.40
CA THR A 200 -5.74 10.37 -21.99
C THR A 200 -6.10 11.30 -23.15
N HIS A 201 -7.15 12.09 -22.97
CA HIS A 201 -7.47 13.19 -23.89
C HIS A 201 -6.91 14.53 -23.41
N ALA A 202 -6.19 14.54 -22.27
CA ALA A 202 -5.68 15.77 -21.69
C ALA A 202 -4.52 16.33 -22.54
N LEU A 203 -4.61 17.64 -22.80
CA LEU A 203 -3.53 18.43 -23.37
C LEU A 203 -2.92 19.28 -22.25
N ILE A 204 -1.62 19.19 -22.08
CA ILE A 204 -0.88 20.01 -21.09
C ILE A 204 0.11 20.91 -21.85
N ARG A 205 -0.01 22.22 -21.64
CA ARG A 205 0.97 23.20 -22.05
C ARG A 205 1.76 23.65 -20.84
N LEU A 206 3.08 23.60 -20.91
CA LEU A 206 3.94 24.19 -19.91
C LEU A 206 4.11 25.68 -20.19
N ASP A 207 3.42 26.54 -19.43
CA ASP A 207 3.45 28.01 -19.63
C ASP A 207 4.78 28.58 -19.12
N SER A 208 5.23 28.14 -17.94
CA SER A 208 6.54 28.48 -17.40
C SER A 208 7.01 27.42 -16.40
N PHE A 209 8.32 27.27 -16.31
CA PHE A 209 8.97 26.44 -15.30
C PHE A 209 10.04 27.26 -14.58
N GLY A 210 10.12 27.11 -13.26
CA GLY A 210 11.11 27.74 -12.44
C GLY A 210 11.61 26.81 -11.35
N TYR A 211 12.88 26.97 -10.99
CA TYR A 211 13.47 26.27 -9.85
C TYR A 211 14.25 27.27 -8.99
N LYS A 212 14.31 26.99 -7.67
CA LYS A 212 15.12 27.76 -6.74
C LYS A 212 16.37 26.99 -6.40
N ILE A 213 17.51 27.69 -6.42
CA ILE A 213 18.81 27.15 -6.02
C ILE A 213 19.18 27.74 -4.67
N ALA A 214 19.60 26.90 -3.73
CA ALA A 214 20.17 27.35 -2.46
C ALA A 214 21.55 26.75 -2.22
N PRO A 215 22.43 27.48 -1.51
CA PRO A 215 23.66 26.92 -1.01
C PRO A 215 23.38 25.96 0.13
N ILE A 216 23.93 24.75 0.05
CA ILE A 216 23.87 23.73 1.08
C ILE A 216 25.28 23.40 1.54
N MET A 217 25.52 23.44 2.85
CA MET A 217 26.79 23.05 3.42
C MET A 217 26.89 21.53 3.48
N THR A 218 27.88 20.96 2.79
CA THR A 218 28.19 19.53 2.82
C THR A 218 29.54 19.30 3.52
N LYS A 219 29.91 18.05 3.77
CA LYS A 219 31.24 17.70 4.33
C LYS A 219 32.41 18.15 3.44
N SER A 220 32.17 18.28 2.13
CA SER A 220 33.16 18.70 1.13
C SER A 220 33.09 20.21 0.84
N GLY A 221 32.28 21.00 1.53
CA GLY A 221 32.14 22.44 1.34
C GLY A 221 30.75 22.87 0.94
N MET A 222 30.59 24.14 0.53
CA MET A 222 29.36 24.71 0.06
C MET A 222 29.05 24.23 -1.36
N VAL A 223 27.88 23.62 -1.56
CA VAL A 223 27.36 23.15 -2.86
C VAL A 223 26.02 23.82 -3.14
N TYR A 224 25.82 24.25 -4.36
CA TYR A 224 24.52 24.78 -4.80
C TYR A 224 23.63 23.64 -5.28
N GLN A 225 22.39 23.57 -4.74
CA GLN A 225 21.43 22.56 -5.15
C GLN A 225 20.05 23.16 -5.39
N PRO A 226 19.28 22.65 -6.36
CA PRO A 226 17.88 22.99 -6.52
C PRO A 226 17.07 22.48 -5.31
N ILE A 227 16.26 23.36 -4.73
CA ILE A 227 15.48 23.09 -3.51
C ILE A 227 13.96 23.14 -3.73
N ASP A 228 13.50 23.72 -4.83
CA ASP A 228 12.11 23.86 -5.14
C ASP A 228 11.91 23.91 -6.66
N TYR A 229 10.81 23.30 -7.12
CA TYR A 229 10.45 23.23 -8.54
C TYR A 229 8.99 23.65 -8.70
N VAL A 230 8.72 24.57 -9.61
CA VAL A 230 7.37 25.08 -9.86
C VAL A 230 7.10 25.09 -11.35
N SER A 231 6.05 24.39 -11.76
CA SER A 231 5.54 24.39 -13.13
C SER A 231 4.19 25.08 -13.17
N HIS A 232 4.06 26.13 -13.98
CA HIS A 232 2.77 26.71 -14.33
C HIS A 232 2.32 26.10 -15.65
N VAL A 233 1.14 25.49 -15.62
CA VAL A 233 0.63 24.73 -16.77
C VAL A 233 -0.78 25.19 -17.12
N THR A 234 -1.11 25.18 -18.41
CA THR A 234 -2.49 25.26 -18.90
C THR A 234 -2.91 23.86 -19.32
N VAL A 235 -3.92 23.31 -18.65
CA VAL A 235 -4.42 21.94 -18.90
C VAL A 235 -5.81 22.01 -19.49
N THR A 236 -6.03 21.27 -20.57
CA THR A 236 -7.35 21.07 -21.18
C THR A 236 -7.73 19.61 -21.01
N GLY A 237 -8.74 19.33 -20.19
CA GLY A 237 -9.26 17.99 -19.92
C GLY A 237 -10.41 17.62 -20.86
N ASN A 238 -11.22 16.64 -20.42
CA ASN A 238 -12.37 16.14 -21.19
C ASN A 238 -13.47 17.19 -21.40
N ASP A 239 -13.55 18.22 -20.57
CA ASP A 239 -14.49 19.33 -20.70
C ASP A 239 -14.10 20.33 -21.83
N GLY A 240 -12.94 20.18 -22.43
CA GLY A 240 -12.41 21.05 -23.47
C GLY A 240 -12.05 22.46 -22.98
N MET A 241 -12.16 22.76 -21.69
CA MET A 241 -11.88 24.09 -21.15
C MET A 241 -10.44 24.18 -20.64
N PRO A 242 -9.64 25.15 -21.10
CA PRO A 242 -8.29 25.37 -20.61
C PRO A 242 -8.31 25.92 -19.17
N LYS A 243 -7.62 25.28 -18.26
CA LYS A 243 -7.48 25.69 -16.86
C LYS A 243 -6.00 25.92 -16.54
N ARG A 244 -5.70 27.08 -15.96
CA ARG A 244 -4.34 27.34 -15.45
C ARG A 244 -4.16 26.70 -14.08
N MET A 245 -3.10 25.92 -13.92
CA MET A 245 -2.80 25.18 -12.70
C MET A 245 -1.31 25.30 -12.38
N THR A 246 -0.96 25.04 -11.14
CA THR A 246 0.45 25.02 -10.69
C THR A 246 0.77 23.66 -10.12
N VAL A 247 1.82 23.04 -10.63
CA VAL A 247 2.35 21.76 -10.15
C VAL A 247 3.64 22.02 -9.40
N ARG A 248 3.77 21.43 -8.20
CA ARG A 248 4.97 21.50 -7.36
C ARG A 248 5.31 20.13 -6.83
N VAL A 249 6.52 19.96 -6.32
CA VAL A 249 6.91 18.75 -5.60
C VAL A 249 5.94 18.52 -4.44
N ASN A 250 5.44 17.30 -4.31
CA ASN A 250 4.42 16.88 -3.32
C ASN A 250 3.05 17.58 -3.42
N HIS A 251 2.81 18.38 -4.46
CA HIS A 251 1.52 19.03 -4.72
C HIS A 251 1.08 18.72 -6.15
N PRO A 252 0.63 17.49 -6.43
CA PRO A 252 0.15 17.12 -7.76
C PRO A 252 -1.17 17.80 -8.09
N ILE A 253 -1.44 17.91 -9.37
CA ILE A 253 -2.77 18.30 -9.85
C ILE A 253 -3.56 17.07 -10.30
N ASN A 254 -4.88 17.15 -10.20
CA ASN A 254 -5.80 16.12 -10.68
C ASN A 254 -6.58 16.66 -11.88
N VAL A 255 -6.50 15.95 -13.00
CA VAL A 255 -7.28 16.24 -14.20
C VAL A 255 -7.96 14.95 -14.66
N ASP A 256 -9.28 14.94 -14.66
CA ASP A 256 -10.10 13.79 -15.06
C ASP A 256 -9.72 12.46 -14.37
N GLY A 257 -9.33 12.55 -13.09
CA GLY A 257 -8.91 11.38 -12.28
C GLY A 257 -7.45 10.98 -12.46
N THR A 258 -6.71 11.62 -13.38
CA THR A 258 -5.27 11.42 -13.54
C THR A 258 -4.51 12.43 -12.70
N LEU A 259 -3.58 11.95 -11.86
CA LEU A 259 -2.69 12.78 -11.07
C LEU A 259 -1.41 13.06 -11.84
N TYR A 260 -0.96 14.32 -11.81
CA TYR A 260 0.29 14.76 -12.44
C TYR A 260 1.22 15.31 -11.37
N TYR A 261 2.36 14.69 -11.23
CA TYR A 261 3.39 15.02 -10.24
C TYR A 261 4.56 15.72 -10.92
N GLN A 262 5.16 16.71 -10.27
CA GLN A 262 6.46 17.24 -10.64
C GLN A 262 7.52 16.18 -10.30
N ALA A 263 8.13 15.56 -11.30
CA ALA A 263 9.08 14.46 -11.12
C ALA A 263 10.53 14.88 -11.38
N SER A 264 10.77 15.59 -12.48
CA SER A 264 12.11 15.97 -12.90
C SER A 264 12.11 17.31 -13.65
N TYR A 265 13.26 17.76 -14.03
CA TYR A 265 13.43 18.88 -14.97
C TYR A 265 14.76 18.70 -15.73
N GLY A 266 14.93 19.46 -16.78
CA GLY A 266 16.18 19.49 -17.52
C GLY A 266 16.19 20.60 -18.57
N PHE A 267 17.13 20.48 -19.50
CA PHE A 267 17.40 21.49 -20.50
C PHE A 267 17.23 20.89 -21.89
N GLY A 268 16.22 21.35 -22.59
CA GLY A 268 16.12 21.09 -24.02
C GLY A 268 16.98 22.09 -24.80
N ILE A 269 17.54 21.66 -25.91
CA ILE A 269 18.40 22.49 -26.77
C ILE A 269 17.80 22.61 -28.16
N ARG A 270 17.77 23.82 -28.68
CA ARG A 270 17.56 24.08 -30.11
C ARG A 270 18.89 24.10 -30.82
N PHE A 271 19.01 23.25 -31.83
CA PHE A 271 20.19 23.17 -32.66
C PHE A 271 19.96 23.85 -34.02
N ALA A 272 20.99 24.50 -34.52
CA ALA A 272 21.11 24.78 -35.95
C ALA A 272 22.03 23.74 -36.56
N VAL A 273 21.58 23.09 -37.61
CA VAL A 273 22.36 22.13 -38.38
C VAL A 273 22.57 22.71 -39.78
N THR A 274 23.82 22.85 -40.20
CA THR A 274 24.15 23.39 -41.52
C THR A 274 24.98 22.38 -42.32
N HIS A 275 24.77 22.37 -43.63
CA HIS A 275 25.58 21.63 -44.60
C HIS A 275 26.11 22.59 -45.69
N ASN A 276 27.42 22.65 -45.84
CA ASN A 276 28.08 23.59 -46.73
C ASN A 276 27.64 25.05 -46.54
N GLY A 277 27.40 25.44 -45.28
CA GLY A 277 26.94 26.79 -44.92
C GLY A 277 25.43 27.05 -45.05
N ALA A 278 24.67 26.15 -45.69
CA ALA A 278 23.22 26.25 -45.78
C ALA A 278 22.48 25.61 -44.60
N ASN A 279 21.49 26.25 -44.03
CA ASN A 279 20.68 25.73 -42.93
C ASN A 279 19.82 24.55 -43.40
N VAL A 280 19.85 23.45 -42.64
CA VAL A 280 19.02 22.26 -42.92
C VAL A 280 17.78 22.33 -42.03
N ALA A 281 16.71 22.91 -42.54
CA ALA A 281 15.49 23.19 -41.80
C ALA A 281 14.85 21.97 -41.15
N SER A 282 14.94 20.77 -41.75
CA SER A 282 14.40 19.54 -41.20
C SER A 282 15.09 19.07 -39.91
N LEU A 283 16.33 19.50 -39.67
CA LEU A 283 17.13 19.19 -38.47
C LEU A 283 17.26 20.36 -37.52
N SER A 284 17.05 21.59 -38.04
CA SER A 284 17.16 22.84 -37.28
C SER A 284 15.83 23.17 -36.59
N ASP A 285 15.87 24.07 -35.59
CA ASP A 285 14.72 24.58 -34.83
C ASP A 285 13.91 23.54 -34.02
N ARG A 286 14.36 22.31 -34.02
CA ARG A 286 13.80 21.29 -33.12
C ARG A 286 14.40 21.44 -31.73
N THR A 287 13.54 21.34 -30.69
CA THR A 287 14.02 21.22 -29.32
C THR A 287 14.31 19.74 -29.03
N LEU A 288 15.56 19.41 -28.82
CA LEU A 288 15.97 18.07 -28.38
C LEU A 288 16.12 18.08 -26.87
N LEU A 289 15.71 16.99 -26.22
CA LEU A 289 15.91 16.74 -24.80
C LEU A 289 17.15 15.89 -24.59
N GLU A 290 17.66 15.86 -23.36
CA GLU A 290 18.77 14.98 -23.01
C GLU A 290 18.41 13.51 -23.29
N GLY A 291 19.28 12.82 -24.01
CA GLY A 291 19.07 11.48 -24.53
C GLY A 291 18.47 11.43 -25.96
N ASP A 292 18.01 12.53 -26.52
CA ASP A 292 17.55 12.55 -27.92
C ASP A 292 18.70 12.53 -28.90
N SER A 293 18.48 11.92 -30.05
CA SER A 293 19.45 11.86 -31.13
C SER A 293 18.82 12.20 -32.48
N PHE A 294 19.66 12.56 -33.44
CA PHE A 294 19.26 12.75 -34.84
C PHE A 294 20.35 12.27 -35.79
N ASP A 295 19.91 11.79 -36.93
CA ASP A 295 20.82 11.30 -37.97
C ASP A 295 21.16 12.42 -38.94
N ILE A 296 22.43 12.45 -39.36
CA ILE A 296 22.91 13.35 -40.39
C ILE A 296 22.69 12.70 -41.78
N PRO A 297 21.83 13.27 -42.65
CA PRO A 297 21.48 12.67 -43.94
C PRO A 297 22.70 12.40 -44.80
N GLY A 298 22.76 11.17 -45.35
CA GLY A 298 23.80 10.78 -46.31
C GLY A 298 25.21 10.54 -45.72
N SER A 299 25.45 10.77 -44.43
CA SER A 299 26.76 10.61 -43.81
C SER A 299 26.92 9.30 -43.01
N GLY A 300 25.78 8.62 -42.66
CA GLY A 300 25.77 7.49 -41.74
C GLY A 300 26.16 7.87 -40.30
N ARG A 301 26.19 9.17 -39.97
CA ARG A 301 26.48 9.67 -38.62
C ARG A 301 25.19 9.99 -37.88
N SER A 302 25.23 9.72 -36.59
CA SER A 302 24.17 10.10 -35.62
C SER A 302 24.78 10.96 -34.53
N VAL A 303 24.06 12.00 -34.13
CA VAL A 303 24.43 12.91 -33.05
C VAL A 303 23.45 12.72 -31.90
N LEU A 304 23.96 12.31 -30.75
CA LEU A 304 23.23 12.20 -29.51
C LEU A 304 23.47 13.45 -28.65
N TYR A 305 22.41 14.13 -28.23
CA TYR A 305 22.49 15.12 -27.16
C TYR A 305 22.50 14.42 -25.82
N GLU A 306 23.70 14.23 -25.25
CA GLU A 306 23.90 13.42 -24.06
C GLU A 306 23.47 14.17 -22.79
N ARG A 307 23.97 15.40 -22.59
CA ARG A 307 23.66 16.19 -21.40
C ARG A 307 23.95 17.68 -21.57
N PHE A 308 23.33 18.49 -20.72
CA PHE A 308 23.60 19.91 -20.56
C PHE A 308 24.62 20.16 -19.44
N ALA A 309 25.57 21.03 -19.69
CA ALA A 309 26.48 21.54 -18.68
C ALA A 309 26.12 23.01 -18.39
N PRO A 310 25.49 23.33 -17.26
CA PRO A 310 25.02 24.69 -16.94
C PRO A 310 26.19 25.68 -16.85
N THR A 311 27.34 25.22 -16.39
CA THR A 311 28.56 26.02 -16.26
C THR A 311 29.80 25.17 -16.57
N ILE A 312 30.67 25.69 -17.42
CA ILE A 312 32.00 25.13 -17.64
C ILE A 312 33.03 25.99 -16.93
N ASP A 313 34.07 25.35 -16.40
CA ASP A 313 35.25 26.04 -15.89
C ASP A 313 36.08 26.59 -17.07
N ARG A 314 36.27 27.90 -17.12
CA ARG A 314 36.98 28.57 -18.23
C ARG A 314 38.48 28.22 -18.32
N GLN A 315 39.08 27.77 -17.22
CA GLN A 315 40.49 27.41 -17.20
C GLN A 315 40.73 25.98 -17.68
N THR A 316 39.86 25.08 -17.25
CA THR A 316 39.98 23.66 -17.60
C THR A 316 39.12 23.23 -18.80
N GLY A 317 38.12 24.05 -19.15
CA GLY A 317 37.13 23.71 -20.17
C GLY A 317 36.18 22.59 -19.77
N MET A 318 36.19 22.18 -18.52
CA MET A 318 35.40 21.04 -18.04
C MET A 318 34.07 21.46 -17.39
N PRO A 319 32.99 20.63 -17.46
CA PRO A 319 31.77 20.88 -16.75
C PRO A 319 31.98 20.94 -15.24
N THR A 320 31.30 21.90 -14.60
CA THR A 320 31.30 22.01 -13.13
C THR A 320 30.06 21.41 -12.54
N ALA A 321 30.10 21.16 -11.24
CA ALA A 321 28.91 20.70 -10.48
C ALA A 321 27.95 21.84 -10.11
N ASP A 322 28.20 23.07 -10.54
CA ASP A 322 27.35 24.24 -10.27
C ASP A 322 26.08 24.19 -11.17
N PRO A 323 24.87 24.08 -10.60
CA PRO A 323 23.63 24.03 -11.38
C PRO A 323 23.18 25.40 -11.92
N ARG A 324 23.88 26.49 -11.59
CA ARG A 324 23.59 27.82 -12.11
C ARG A 324 24.07 27.95 -13.55
N VAL A 325 23.22 28.51 -14.40
CA VAL A 325 23.55 28.68 -15.82
C VAL A 325 24.36 29.96 -16.01
N ASN A 326 25.69 29.85 -16.10
CA ASN A 326 26.60 30.97 -16.30
C ASN A 326 27.32 30.88 -17.65
N ASP A 327 28.04 29.79 -17.90
CA ASP A 327 28.74 29.51 -19.16
C ASP A 327 28.25 28.14 -19.69
N PRO A 328 27.07 28.09 -20.32
CA PRO A 328 26.46 26.82 -20.69
C PRO A 328 27.11 26.17 -21.91
N ALA A 329 27.25 24.85 -21.85
CA ALA A 329 27.66 23.99 -22.93
C ALA A 329 26.82 22.75 -23.04
N VAL A 330 26.90 22.03 -24.12
CA VAL A 330 26.27 20.75 -24.36
C VAL A 330 27.30 19.67 -24.64
N VAL A 331 27.06 18.46 -24.12
CA VAL A 331 27.86 17.29 -24.50
C VAL A 331 27.12 16.59 -25.62
N LEU A 332 27.82 16.45 -26.74
CA LEU A 332 27.34 15.73 -27.93
C LEU A 332 28.18 14.50 -28.13
N ALA A 333 27.56 13.34 -28.18
CA ALA A 333 28.24 12.11 -28.62
C ALA A 333 27.94 11.88 -30.11
N VAL A 334 28.97 11.62 -30.87
CA VAL A 334 28.84 11.36 -32.30
C VAL A 334 29.20 9.89 -32.59
N SER A 335 28.33 9.22 -33.33
CA SER A 335 28.58 7.86 -33.79
C SER A 335 28.48 7.75 -35.32
N GLN A 336 29.12 6.76 -35.92
CA GLN A 336 29.01 6.43 -37.34
C GLN A 336 28.72 4.94 -37.50
N ALA A 337 27.62 4.64 -38.18
CA ALA A 337 27.15 3.28 -38.34
C ALA A 337 27.06 2.48 -37.03
N GLY A 338 26.68 3.16 -35.93
CA GLY A 338 26.56 2.59 -34.58
C GLY A 338 27.87 2.53 -33.76
N ASN A 339 29.02 2.86 -34.35
CA ASN A 339 30.30 2.91 -33.63
C ASN A 339 30.56 4.33 -33.10
N PRO A 340 30.94 4.51 -31.82
CA PRO A 340 31.25 5.82 -31.27
C PRO A 340 32.48 6.40 -31.94
N LEU A 341 32.38 7.66 -32.40
CA LEU A 341 33.50 8.44 -32.92
C LEU A 341 34.14 9.31 -31.84
N GLY A 342 33.37 9.76 -30.86
CA GLY A 342 33.82 10.56 -29.75
C GLY A 342 32.73 11.47 -29.18
N GLU A 343 33.09 12.16 -28.11
CA GLU A 343 32.25 13.17 -27.45
C GLU A 343 32.86 14.56 -27.65
N ALA A 344 31.98 15.56 -27.80
CA ALA A 344 32.38 16.95 -27.89
C ALA A 344 31.63 17.78 -26.88
N LEU A 345 32.34 18.55 -26.05
CA LEU A 345 31.75 19.59 -25.22
C LEU A 345 31.68 20.89 -26.06
N VAL A 346 30.49 21.29 -26.40
CA VAL A 346 30.22 22.41 -27.31
C VAL A 346 29.60 23.56 -26.54
N PRO A 347 30.30 24.67 -26.30
CA PRO A 347 29.71 25.86 -25.69
C PRO A 347 28.51 26.35 -26.50
N LEU A 348 27.51 26.89 -25.79
CA LEU A 348 26.32 27.43 -26.45
C LEU A 348 26.71 28.49 -27.48
N ARG A 349 26.11 28.43 -28.67
CA ARG A 349 26.39 29.26 -29.86
C ARG A 349 27.76 29.00 -30.52
N SER A 350 28.52 28.03 -30.09
CA SER A 350 29.69 27.56 -30.79
C SER A 350 29.33 26.36 -31.69
N SER A 351 30.04 26.22 -32.80
CA SER A 351 29.78 25.14 -33.75
C SER A 351 30.78 24.01 -33.60
N VAL A 352 30.33 22.78 -33.73
CA VAL A 352 31.16 21.59 -33.90
C VAL A 352 31.10 21.16 -35.37
N ASP A 353 32.25 20.90 -35.96
CA ASP A 353 32.38 20.37 -37.32
C ASP A 353 32.32 18.84 -37.25
N LEU A 354 31.36 18.28 -37.98
CA LEU A 354 31.16 16.83 -38.06
C LEU A 354 31.85 16.20 -39.29
N GLY A 355 32.55 17.00 -40.10
CA GLY A 355 33.08 16.58 -41.39
C GLY A 355 32.10 16.66 -42.54
N ASP A 356 32.60 16.49 -43.77
CA ASP A 356 31.80 16.53 -45.01
C ASP A 356 30.91 17.76 -45.16
N GLY A 357 31.37 18.94 -44.64
CA GLY A 357 30.62 20.20 -44.65
C GLY A 357 29.48 20.33 -43.66
N TRP A 358 29.28 19.32 -42.79
CA TRP A 358 28.24 19.34 -41.76
C TRP A 358 28.71 20.02 -40.47
N ARG A 359 27.88 20.93 -39.94
CA ARG A 359 28.10 21.60 -38.67
C ARG A 359 26.88 21.61 -37.81
N VAL A 360 27.07 21.41 -36.53
CA VAL A 360 25.98 21.46 -35.50
C VAL A 360 26.30 22.55 -34.50
N THR A 361 25.34 23.41 -34.24
CA THR A 361 25.48 24.57 -33.35
C THR A 361 24.32 24.56 -32.34
N PRO A 362 24.57 24.34 -31.04
CA PRO A 362 23.56 24.56 -30.01
C PRO A 362 23.29 26.07 -29.88
N GLN A 363 22.06 26.48 -30.25
CA GLN A 363 21.66 27.90 -30.34
C GLN A 363 21.16 28.44 -29.01
N GLN A 364 20.18 27.74 -28.42
CA GLN A 364 19.45 28.20 -27.27
C GLN A 364 19.00 27.01 -26.42
N TYR A 365 19.05 27.16 -25.10
CA TYR A 365 18.44 26.22 -24.21
C TYR A 365 17.01 26.63 -23.85
N VAL A 366 16.17 25.64 -23.57
CA VAL A 366 14.78 25.78 -23.08
C VAL A 366 14.63 24.86 -21.91
N LEU A 367 14.12 25.37 -20.79
CA LEU A 367 13.82 24.51 -19.65
C LEU A 367 12.62 23.61 -19.99
N TYR A 368 12.70 22.35 -19.59
CA TYR A 368 11.55 21.45 -19.59
C TYR A 368 11.20 20.98 -18.18
N SER A 369 9.95 20.66 -17.97
CA SER A 369 9.49 19.98 -16.76
C SER A 369 9.14 18.54 -17.07
N GLY A 370 9.65 17.62 -16.28
CA GLY A 370 9.28 16.21 -16.30
C GLY A 370 8.12 15.95 -15.35
N PHE A 371 7.03 15.46 -15.89
CA PHE A 371 5.84 15.08 -15.13
C PHE A 371 5.69 13.58 -15.12
N GLN A 372 5.50 12.99 -13.93
CA GLN A 372 4.98 11.66 -13.79
C GLN A 372 3.45 11.75 -13.72
N TYR A 373 2.75 10.97 -14.52
CA TYR A 373 1.30 10.90 -14.49
C TYR A 373 0.82 9.52 -14.10
N ARG A 374 -0.26 9.48 -13.31
CA ARG A 374 -0.85 8.23 -12.82
C ARG A 374 -2.37 8.31 -12.76
N TYR A 375 -3.01 7.35 -13.40
CA TYR A 375 -4.44 7.08 -13.26
C TYR A 375 -4.65 5.80 -12.49
N ASP A 376 -5.31 5.88 -11.34
CA ASP A 376 -5.55 4.73 -10.47
C ASP A 376 -7.00 4.71 -9.98
N PRO A 377 -7.90 4.05 -10.73
CA PRO A 377 -9.32 3.95 -10.35
C PRO A 377 -9.56 3.02 -9.15
N GLY A 378 -8.57 2.25 -8.73
CA GLY A 378 -8.65 1.33 -7.61
C GLY A 378 -8.44 1.96 -6.24
N ILE A 379 -7.78 3.13 -6.15
CA ILE A 379 -7.46 3.79 -4.87
C ILE A 379 -8.68 3.95 -3.93
N PRO A 380 -9.86 4.42 -4.38
CA PRO A 380 -11.00 4.54 -3.49
C PRO A 380 -11.45 3.21 -2.89
N LEU A 381 -11.45 2.14 -3.69
CA LEU A 381 -11.78 0.79 -3.22
C LEU A 381 -10.75 0.27 -2.21
N VAL A 382 -9.46 0.47 -2.49
CA VAL A 382 -8.38 0.08 -1.56
C VAL A 382 -8.53 0.82 -0.24
N GLY A 383 -8.83 2.12 -0.26
CA GLY A 383 -9.08 2.93 0.95
C GLY A 383 -10.28 2.43 1.76
N ILE A 384 -11.41 2.16 1.11
CA ILE A 384 -12.61 1.59 1.74
C ILE A 384 -12.29 0.21 2.33
N GLY A 385 -11.63 -0.65 1.55
CA GLY A 385 -11.25 -1.98 1.97
C GLY A 385 -10.30 -1.99 3.18
N ALA A 386 -9.33 -1.08 3.19
CA ALA A 386 -8.41 -0.91 4.32
C ALA A 386 -9.14 -0.48 5.60
N PHE A 387 -10.09 0.46 5.49
CA PHE A 387 -10.93 0.87 6.62
C PHE A 387 -11.78 -0.29 7.15
N VAL A 388 -12.44 -1.05 6.27
CA VAL A 388 -13.26 -2.22 6.64
C VAL A 388 -12.40 -3.30 7.28
N LEU A 389 -11.20 -3.57 6.73
CA LEU A 389 -10.23 -4.51 7.28
C LEU A 389 -9.83 -4.12 8.70
N LEU A 390 -9.45 -2.86 8.91
CA LEU A 390 -9.06 -2.34 10.21
C LEU A 390 -10.21 -2.43 11.23
N ALA A 391 -11.41 -2.04 10.84
CA ALA A 391 -12.60 -2.19 11.68
C ALA A 391 -12.85 -3.66 12.07
N GLY A 392 -12.73 -4.59 11.12
CA GLY A 392 -12.83 -6.02 11.38
C GLY A 392 -11.77 -6.54 12.35
N LEU A 393 -10.55 -6.08 12.25
CA LEU A 393 -9.45 -6.42 13.17
C LEU A 393 -9.72 -5.87 14.57
N ILE A 394 -10.13 -4.61 14.70
CA ILE A 394 -10.49 -3.99 15.99
C ILE A 394 -11.60 -4.81 16.66
N ILE A 395 -12.69 -5.10 15.94
CA ILE A 395 -13.78 -5.94 16.45
C ILE A 395 -13.26 -7.32 16.87
N SER A 396 -12.35 -7.89 16.07
CA SER A 396 -11.84 -9.23 16.35
C SER A 396 -10.91 -9.30 17.55
N PHE A 397 -10.10 -8.30 17.81
CA PHE A 397 -9.10 -8.34 18.86
C PHE A 397 -9.61 -7.73 20.19
N TYR A 398 -10.36 -6.63 20.12
CA TYR A 398 -10.74 -5.89 21.32
C TYR A 398 -12.11 -6.27 21.88
N LEU A 399 -13.03 -6.82 21.07
CA LEU A 399 -14.34 -7.22 21.55
C LEU A 399 -14.40 -8.72 21.75
N LEU A 400 -14.38 -9.16 23.01
CA LEU A 400 -14.42 -10.56 23.37
C LEU A 400 -15.87 -11.06 23.45
N PRO A 401 -16.29 -12.02 22.61
CA PRO A 401 -17.60 -12.68 22.75
C PRO A 401 -17.57 -13.61 23.95
N ALA A 402 -18.43 -13.35 24.92
CA ALA A 402 -18.49 -14.14 26.14
C ALA A 402 -19.92 -14.55 26.46
N ARG A 403 -20.07 -15.68 27.11
CA ARG A 403 -21.32 -16.19 27.68
C ARG A 403 -21.12 -16.67 29.09
N LEU A 404 -21.98 -16.21 29.99
CA LEU A 404 -22.09 -16.75 31.32
C LEU A 404 -23.34 -17.64 31.42
N TYR A 405 -23.20 -18.69 32.21
CA TYR A 405 -24.24 -19.61 32.63
C TYR A 405 -24.44 -19.38 34.12
N ILE A 406 -25.63 -18.99 34.55
CA ILE A 406 -25.90 -18.65 35.92
C ILE A 406 -27.07 -19.49 36.38
N ARG A 407 -26.90 -20.16 37.54
CA ARG A 407 -27.88 -20.97 38.17
C ARG A 407 -28.05 -20.51 39.60
N VAL A 408 -29.32 -20.42 40.06
CA VAL A 408 -29.68 -20.03 41.40
C VAL A 408 -30.50 -21.19 41.99
N ASP A 409 -29.91 -21.89 42.97
CA ASP A 409 -30.50 -23.05 43.64
C ASP A 409 -30.88 -22.67 45.08
N GLU A 410 -32.06 -23.05 45.52
CA GLU A 410 -32.46 -22.90 46.89
C GLU A 410 -31.93 -24.09 47.72
N GLU A 411 -31.01 -23.84 48.64
CA GLU A 411 -30.43 -24.88 49.49
C GLU A 411 -31.21 -25.02 50.82
N ARG A 412 -31.70 -23.90 51.34
CA ARG A 412 -32.50 -23.83 52.58
C ARG A 412 -33.45 -22.61 52.49
N PRO A 413 -34.49 -22.56 53.29
CA PRO A 413 -35.35 -21.39 53.35
C PRO A 413 -34.54 -20.08 53.54
N ARG A 414 -34.66 -19.14 52.60
CA ARG A 414 -33.94 -17.88 52.54
C ARG A 414 -32.41 -17.97 52.36
N ARG A 415 -31.87 -19.13 51.90
CA ARG A 415 -30.47 -19.29 51.57
C ARG A 415 -30.33 -19.93 50.18
N VAL A 416 -29.79 -19.20 49.28
CA VAL A 416 -29.63 -19.62 47.88
C VAL A 416 -28.15 -19.71 47.49
N ARG A 417 -27.81 -20.76 46.73
CA ARG A 417 -26.51 -20.86 46.09
C ARG A 417 -26.58 -20.32 44.70
N VAL A 418 -25.71 -19.37 44.39
CA VAL A 418 -25.47 -18.83 43.03
C VAL A 418 -24.25 -19.53 42.44
N GLY A 419 -24.46 -20.33 41.41
CA GLY A 419 -23.40 -20.94 40.61
C GLY A 419 -23.29 -20.23 39.28
N ALA A 420 -22.11 -19.73 38.93
CA ALA A 420 -21.82 -19.08 37.67
C ALA A 420 -20.66 -19.76 36.95
N ALA A 421 -20.81 -19.96 35.65
CA ALA A 421 -19.70 -20.43 34.80
C ALA A 421 -19.62 -19.60 33.53
N ALA A 422 -18.45 -19.52 32.93
CA ALA A 422 -18.25 -18.66 31.77
C ALA A 422 -17.49 -19.37 30.65
N THR A 423 -17.83 -19.02 29.44
CA THR A 423 -17.12 -19.46 28.24
C THR A 423 -16.85 -18.28 27.30
N THR A 424 -15.70 -18.31 26.66
CA THR A 424 -15.35 -17.39 25.57
C THR A 424 -14.86 -18.18 24.37
N VAL A 425 -14.94 -17.58 23.18
CA VAL A 425 -14.47 -18.20 21.93
C VAL A 425 -12.99 -17.86 21.67
N LYS A 426 -12.44 -16.82 22.34
CA LYS A 426 -11.07 -16.32 22.17
C LYS A 426 -10.67 -15.45 23.37
N GLY A 427 -9.35 -15.24 23.56
CA GLY A 427 -8.83 -14.39 24.62
C GLY A 427 -9.15 -14.92 26.01
N TYR A 428 -8.94 -16.22 26.22
CA TYR A 428 -9.27 -16.90 27.48
C TYR A 428 -8.62 -16.22 28.69
N ASP A 429 -7.31 -15.97 28.64
CA ASP A 429 -6.54 -15.38 29.75
C ASP A 429 -7.04 -13.98 30.15
N VAL A 430 -7.39 -13.17 29.16
CA VAL A 430 -7.96 -11.82 29.39
C VAL A 430 -9.35 -11.94 30.00
N PHE A 431 -10.15 -12.86 29.48
CA PHE A 431 -11.51 -13.06 29.97
C PHE A 431 -11.56 -13.70 31.36
N GLU A 432 -10.61 -14.54 31.73
CA GLU A 432 -10.47 -15.13 33.08
C GLU A 432 -10.36 -14.04 34.14
N ASN A 433 -9.49 -13.04 33.89
CA ASN A 433 -9.34 -11.88 34.78
C ASN A 433 -10.63 -11.01 34.83
N GLU A 434 -11.35 -10.84 33.70
CA GLU A 434 -12.62 -10.14 33.69
C GLU A 434 -13.69 -10.91 34.46
N PHE A 435 -13.76 -12.23 34.27
CA PHE A 435 -14.69 -13.08 34.98
C PHE A 435 -14.47 -13.06 36.51
N GLY A 436 -13.20 -13.16 36.93
CA GLY A 436 -12.87 -13.06 38.36
C GLY A 436 -13.37 -11.75 38.99
N ARG A 437 -13.07 -10.61 38.34
CA ARG A 437 -13.54 -9.30 38.79
C ARG A 437 -15.07 -9.18 38.80
N LEU A 438 -15.74 -9.74 37.79
CA LEU A 438 -17.20 -9.74 37.72
C LEU A 438 -17.83 -10.55 38.89
N MET A 439 -17.25 -11.70 39.21
CA MET A 439 -17.76 -12.54 40.30
C MET A 439 -17.55 -11.91 41.66
N VAL A 440 -16.41 -11.26 41.88
CA VAL A 440 -16.17 -10.48 43.13
C VAL A 440 -17.20 -9.34 43.24
N ALA A 441 -17.38 -8.54 42.20
CA ALA A 441 -18.32 -7.44 42.22
C ALA A 441 -19.79 -7.91 42.37
N LEU A 442 -20.17 -9.01 41.71
CA LEU A 442 -21.49 -9.60 41.85
C LEU A 442 -21.75 -10.06 43.31
N ARG A 443 -20.78 -10.75 43.90
CA ARG A 443 -20.87 -11.22 45.28
C ARG A 443 -21.04 -10.05 46.26
N GLU A 444 -20.22 -9.01 46.11
CA GLU A 444 -20.29 -7.82 46.97
C GLU A 444 -21.67 -7.15 46.86
N GLU A 445 -22.20 -6.96 45.66
CA GLU A 445 -23.52 -6.34 45.44
C GLU A 445 -24.68 -7.21 45.97
N MET A 446 -24.51 -8.54 45.99
CA MET A 446 -25.49 -9.45 46.54
C MET A 446 -25.42 -9.64 48.05
N GLY A 447 -24.35 -9.16 48.73
CA GLY A 447 -24.10 -9.38 50.16
C GLY A 447 -23.74 -10.83 50.48
N GLY A 448 -23.14 -11.54 49.52
CA GLY A 448 -22.83 -12.98 49.63
C GLY A 448 -21.59 -13.30 50.47
N SER A 449 -21.67 -14.40 51.23
CA SER A 449 -20.52 -14.98 51.94
C SER A 449 -19.80 -16.04 51.11
N LEU A 450 -18.45 -16.12 51.22
CA LEU A 450 -17.66 -17.17 50.54
C LEU A 450 -17.93 -18.54 51.16
N HIS A 451 -18.41 -19.52 50.37
CA HIS A 451 -18.02 -20.90 50.58
C HIS A 451 -16.68 -21.15 49.85
N ARG A 452 -15.70 -21.67 50.59
CA ARG A 452 -14.37 -22.00 50.11
C ARG A 452 -14.49 -22.96 48.93
N GLU A 453 -14.39 -22.46 47.70
CA GLU A 453 -13.80 -23.18 46.57
C GLU A 453 -13.71 -22.26 45.36
N VAL A 454 -12.50 -22.14 44.84
CA VAL A 454 -12.15 -21.67 43.49
C VAL A 454 -12.13 -20.15 43.27
N VAL A 455 -11.14 -19.50 43.79
CA VAL A 455 -10.32 -18.47 43.07
C VAL A 455 -8.87 -18.65 43.55
N GLU A 456 -8.26 -19.79 43.30
CA GLU A 456 -6.87 -20.02 43.73
C GLU A 456 -5.84 -19.76 42.61
N ASN A 457 -6.28 -19.46 41.37
CA ASN A 457 -5.39 -19.20 40.24
C ASN A 457 -5.49 -17.80 39.57
N ALA A 458 -6.20 -16.85 40.20
CA ALA A 458 -6.39 -15.52 39.53
C ALA A 458 -5.68 -14.36 40.26
N VAL A 459 -4.82 -14.64 41.25
CA VAL A 459 -3.99 -13.64 41.92
C VAL A 459 -2.59 -14.21 42.13
N GLY A 460 -1.80 -14.17 41.07
CA GLY A 460 -0.38 -14.49 41.05
C GLY A 460 0.30 -13.64 39.99
#